data_972c35a0291bef9c7b88fa3af1c9cd4f
#
_entry.id   972c35a0291bef9c7b88fa3af1c9cd4f
#
_cell.length_a   1.000
_cell.length_b   1.000
_cell.length_c   1.000
_cell.angle_alpha   90.00
_cell.angle_beta   90.00
_cell.angle_gamma   90.00
#
_symmetry.space_group_name_H-M   'P 1'
#
loop_
_entity.id
_entity.type
_entity.pdbx_description
1 polymer ?
#
loop_
_entity_poly.entity_id
_entity_poly.type
_entity_poly.pdbx_seq_one_letter_code
_entity_poly.pdbx_strand_id
1 'polypeptide(L)'
;TLFRSIDCLGIAKEFNEALYKAFIGAGINLPKHKQMIMTICDSEKDEALPVAKRFAALGYTIYATWGTAKFLNDNGVEAIRVNKVEQESPTLLDLILGHKIDLVIDIPANGIERSHDGFIIRRHAIETGVNVLTSIDTANALLTSLESAGEQHTTPIDIATI
;
A
#
# COMPACT_ATOMS: atom_id res chain seq x y z
N THR A 1 23.67 11.20 -1.64
CA THR A 1 22.24 10.79 -1.66
C THR A 1 21.99 10.04 -2.95
N LEU A 2 22.01 8.70 -2.92
CA LEU A 2 21.65 7.89 -4.09
C LEU A 2 20.13 7.83 -4.19
N PHE A 3 19.55 8.62 -5.09
CA PHE A 3 18.23 8.34 -5.62
C PHE A 3 18.38 7.22 -6.65
N ARG A 4 18.06 6.00 -6.28
CA ARG A 4 17.80 4.97 -7.27
C ARG A 4 16.32 5.05 -7.64
N SER A 5 16.03 5.72 -8.76
CA SER A 5 14.83 5.38 -9.51
C SER A 5 15.16 4.06 -10.20
N ILE A 6 14.54 2.99 -9.77
CA ILE A 6 14.63 1.72 -10.49
C ILE A 6 13.54 1.80 -11.54
N ASP A 7 13.91 2.15 -12.76
CA ASP A 7 13.02 2.04 -13.91
C ASP A 7 12.84 0.55 -14.21
N CYS A 8 11.67 0.01 -13.88
CA CYS A 8 11.33 -1.37 -14.15
C CYS A 8 10.35 -1.47 -15.32
N LEU A 9 10.68 -2.33 -16.28
CA LEU A 9 9.84 -2.60 -17.44
C LEU A 9 9.12 -3.94 -17.25
N GLY A 10 7.78 -3.89 -17.19
CA GLY A 10 6.93 -5.08 -17.25
C GLY A 10 6.49 -5.34 -18.69
N ILE A 11 6.71 -6.55 -19.20
CA ILE A 11 6.35 -6.93 -20.56
C ILE A 11 5.34 -8.08 -20.51
N ALA A 12 4.16 -7.88 -21.10
CA ALA A 12 3.12 -8.89 -21.24
C ALA A 12 2.21 -8.57 -22.45
N LYS A 13 1.35 -9.51 -22.84
CA LYS A 13 0.34 -9.26 -23.86
C LYS A 13 -0.81 -8.40 -23.34
N GLU A 14 -1.14 -8.55 -22.07
CA GLU A 14 -2.18 -7.81 -21.38
C GLU A 14 -1.58 -6.73 -20.46
N PHE A 15 -2.23 -5.55 -20.43
CA PHE A 15 -1.75 -4.40 -19.64
C PHE A 15 -1.61 -4.72 -18.15
N ASN A 16 -2.58 -5.39 -17.54
CA ASN A 16 -2.57 -5.70 -16.11
C ASN A 16 -1.44 -6.68 -15.74
N GLU A 17 -1.14 -7.64 -16.60
CA GLU A 17 0.00 -8.56 -16.41
C GLU A 17 1.33 -7.82 -16.53
N ALA A 18 1.46 -6.91 -17.52
CA ALA A 18 2.64 -6.07 -17.67
C ALA A 18 2.86 -5.18 -16.44
N LEU A 19 1.80 -4.57 -15.94
CA LEU A 19 1.83 -3.74 -14.74
C LEU A 19 2.23 -4.55 -13.49
N TYR A 20 1.69 -5.74 -13.33
CA TYR A 20 2.05 -6.65 -12.24
C TYR A 20 3.54 -7.03 -12.27
N LYS A 21 4.06 -7.40 -13.46
CA LYS A 21 5.48 -7.67 -13.65
C LYS A 21 6.36 -6.46 -13.33
N ALA A 22 5.91 -5.27 -13.71
CA ALA A 22 6.61 -4.02 -13.38
C ALA A 22 6.67 -3.78 -11.86
N PHE A 23 5.59 -4.01 -11.13
CA PHE A 23 5.57 -3.90 -9.67
C PHE A 23 6.53 -4.90 -9.02
N ILE A 24 6.55 -6.16 -9.45
CA ILE A 24 7.50 -7.16 -8.95
C ILE A 24 8.94 -6.73 -9.25
N GLY A 25 9.21 -6.27 -10.47
CA GLY A 25 10.52 -5.77 -10.87
C GLY A 25 10.96 -4.56 -10.05
N ALA A 26 10.03 -3.69 -9.66
CA ALA A 26 10.27 -2.56 -8.77
C ALA A 26 10.49 -2.97 -7.30
N GLY A 27 10.46 -4.27 -6.99
CA GLY A 27 10.66 -4.78 -5.64
C GLY A 27 9.43 -4.74 -4.75
N ILE A 28 8.24 -4.52 -5.32
CA ILE A 28 6.99 -4.66 -4.58
C ILE A 28 6.76 -6.14 -4.33
N ASN A 29 6.94 -6.55 -3.07
CA ASN A 29 6.74 -7.93 -2.66
C ASN A 29 5.26 -8.32 -2.69
N LEU A 30 5.00 -9.56 -3.06
CA LEU A 30 3.66 -10.13 -2.95
C LEU A 30 3.23 -10.17 -1.48
N PRO A 31 1.94 -9.92 -1.19
CA PRO A 31 1.43 -9.96 0.16
C PRO A 31 1.55 -11.38 0.74
N LYS A 32 2.16 -11.47 1.92
CA LYS A 32 2.32 -12.74 2.66
C LYS A 32 1.26 -12.90 3.75
N HIS A 33 0.90 -11.80 4.38
CA HIS A 33 0.02 -11.77 5.55
C HIS A 33 -1.33 -11.13 5.27
N LYS A 34 -1.45 -10.40 4.15
CA LYS A 34 -2.62 -9.58 3.82
C LYS A 34 -2.99 -8.61 4.95
N GLN A 35 -1.98 -7.98 5.52
CA GLN A 35 -2.12 -6.95 6.53
C GLN A 35 -1.54 -5.64 6.02
N MET A 36 -2.27 -4.56 6.18
CA MET A 36 -1.88 -3.26 5.68
C MET A 36 -2.18 -2.13 6.66
N ILE A 37 -1.44 -1.06 6.53
CA ILE A 37 -1.69 0.19 7.24
C ILE A 37 -2.25 1.22 6.24
N MET A 38 -3.31 1.94 6.64
CA MET A 38 -3.82 3.09 5.91
C MET A 38 -3.83 4.33 6.81
N THR A 39 -3.15 5.38 6.36
CA THR A 39 -3.21 6.72 6.95
C THR A 39 -3.56 7.70 5.85
N ILE A 40 -4.74 8.30 5.93
CA ILE A 40 -5.30 9.13 4.86
C ILE A 40 -5.65 10.49 5.43
N CYS A 41 -5.19 11.56 4.78
CA CYS A 41 -5.60 12.93 5.12
C CYS A 41 -7.08 13.13 4.83
N ASP A 42 -7.71 14.09 5.52
CA ASP A 42 -9.16 14.28 5.46
C ASP A 42 -9.67 14.60 4.06
N SER A 43 -8.90 15.36 3.27
CA SER A 43 -9.29 15.74 1.91
C SER A 43 -9.37 14.57 0.93
N GLU A 44 -8.65 13.49 1.19
CA GLU A 44 -8.51 12.35 0.26
C GLU A 44 -9.32 11.12 0.69
N LYS A 45 -10.04 11.21 1.81
CA LYS A 45 -10.77 10.06 2.38
C LYS A 45 -11.82 9.50 1.46
N ASP A 46 -12.58 10.37 0.80
CA ASP A 46 -13.68 9.95 -0.10
C ASP A 46 -13.12 9.20 -1.31
N GLU A 47 -11.98 9.65 -1.86
CA GLU A 47 -11.31 9.01 -2.98
C GLU A 47 -10.62 7.70 -2.56
N ALA A 48 -10.12 7.61 -1.33
CA ALA A 48 -9.51 6.40 -0.78
C ALA A 48 -10.52 5.30 -0.41
N LEU A 49 -11.78 5.65 -0.19
CA LEU A 49 -12.80 4.68 0.25
C LEU A 49 -13.01 3.51 -0.73
N PRO A 50 -13.15 3.72 -2.05
CA PRO A 50 -13.23 2.62 -3.02
C PRO A 50 -12.02 1.70 -2.97
N VAL A 51 -10.82 2.27 -2.81
CA VAL A 51 -9.56 1.52 -2.69
C VAL A 51 -9.57 0.63 -1.45
N ALA A 52 -9.97 1.19 -0.29
CA ALA A 52 -10.07 0.44 0.95
C ALA A 52 -11.09 -0.73 0.84
N LYS A 53 -12.24 -0.51 0.20
CA LYS A 53 -13.24 -1.55 -0.05
C LYS A 53 -12.69 -2.70 -0.89
N ARG A 54 -11.93 -2.40 -1.93
CA ARG A 54 -11.31 -3.41 -2.80
C ARG A 54 -10.23 -4.20 -2.07
N PHE A 55 -9.37 -3.56 -1.25
CA PHE A 55 -8.41 -4.28 -0.41
C PHE A 55 -9.10 -5.18 0.61
N ALA A 56 -10.16 -4.72 1.26
CA ALA A 56 -10.95 -5.55 2.18
C ALA A 56 -11.57 -6.75 1.45
N ALA A 57 -12.09 -6.58 0.23
CA ALA A 57 -12.62 -7.66 -0.61
C ALA A 57 -11.55 -8.70 -0.99
N LEU A 58 -10.30 -8.30 -1.15
CA LEU A 58 -9.16 -9.21 -1.35
C LEU A 58 -8.69 -9.91 -0.06
N GLY A 59 -9.35 -9.65 1.07
CA GLY A 59 -9.07 -10.27 2.36
C GLY A 59 -7.95 -9.59 3.16
N TYR A 60 -7.64 -8.32 2.86
CA TYR A 60 -6.69 -7.55 3.67
C TYR A 60 -7.31 -7.09 5.00
N THR A 61 -6.56 -7.25 6.08
CA THR A 61 -6.83 -6.59 7.34
C THR A 61 -6.25 -5.18 7.32
N ILE A 62 -7.09 -4.18 7.56
CA ILE A 62 -6.70 -2.77 7.49
C ILE A 62 -6.50 -2.23 8.91
N TYR A 63 -5.30 -1.76 9.21
CA TYR A 63 -4.96 -1.01 10.41
C TYR A 63 -4.91 0.49 10.08
N ALA A 64 -5.46 1.33 10.93
CA ALA A 64 -5.50 2.76 10.68
C ALA A 64 -5.47 3.59 11.97
N THR A 65 -5.00 4.84 11.88
CA THR A 65 -5.15 5.80 12.98
C THR A 65 -6.61 6.19 13.16
N TRP A 66 -6.95 6.75 14.33
CA TRP A 66 -8.33 7.02 14.74
C TRP A 66 -9.20 7.68 13.66
N GLY A 67 -8.73 8.74 13.02
CA GLY A 67 -9.52 9.48 12.03
C GLY A 67 -9.82 8.66 10.77
N THR A 68 -8.84 7.90 10.26
CA THR A 68 -9.00 7.03 9.11
C THR A 68 -9.82 5.79 9.47
N ALA A 69 -9.56 5.16 10.63
CA ALA A 69 -10.31 3.99 11.08
C ALA A 69 -11.79 4.31 11.30
N LYS A 70 -12.09 5.45 11.96
CA LYS A 70 -13.46 5.90 12.15
C LYS A 70 -14.18 6.10 10.80
N PHE A 71 -13.56 6.81 9.87
CA PHE A 71 -14.14 7.05 8.54
C PHE A 71 -14.43 5.75 7.79
N LEU A 72 -13.48 4.82 7.77
CA LEU A 72 -13.63 3.53 7.09
C LEU A 72 -14.77 2.70 7.70
N ASN A 73 -14.81 2.56 9.04
CA ASN A 73 -15.85 1.84 9.75
C ASN A 73 -17.24 2.45 9.55
N ASP A 74 -17.35 3.78 9.59
CA ASP A 74 -18.62 4.50 9.34
C ASP A 74 -19.14 4.27 7.90
N ASN A 75 -18.24 3.91 6.96
CA ASN A 75 -18.56 3.63 5.56
C ASN A 75 -18.56 2.13 5.20
N GLY A 76 -18.61 1.25 6.21
CA GLY A 76 -18.77 -0.20 6.03
C GLY A 76 -17.49 -0.95 5.64
N VAL A 77 -16.32 -0.37 5.88
CA VAL A 77 -15.01 -1.04 5.74
C VAL A 77 -14.45 -1.28 7.13
N GLU A 78 -14.31 -2.55 7.52
CA GLU A 78 -13.71 -2.90 8.80
C GLU A 78 -12.26 -2.46 8.87
N ALA A 79 -11.93 -1.59 9.82
CA ALA A 79 -10.58 -1.11 10.07
C ALA A 79 -10.26 -1.14 11.57
N ILE A 80 -9.12 -1.74 11.90
CA ILE A 80 -8.62 -1.85 13.27
C ILE A 80 -7.90 -0.56 13.63
N ARG A 81 -8.41 0.12 14.66
CA ARG A 81 -7.76 1.33 15.16
C ARG A 81 -6.45 0.98 15.87
N VAL A 82 -5.41 1.74 15.55
CA VAL A 82 -4.11 1.73 16.24
C VAL A 82 -3.67 3.14 16.59
N ASN A 83 -2.82 3.24 17.57
CA ASN A 83 -2.31 4.51 18.05
C ASN A 83 -1.24 5.07 17.09
N LYS A 84 -1.07 6.39 17.11
CA LYS A 84 0.02 7.07 16.42
C LYS A 84 1.37 6.73 17.04
N VAL A 85 2.46 7.03 16.31
CA VAL A 85 3.84 6.65 16.68
C VAL A 85 4.25 7.14 18.08
N GLU A 86 3.81 8.32 18.50
CA GLU A 86 4.17 8.94 19.78
C GLU A 86 3.22 8.59 20.94
N GLN A 87 2.26 7.69 20.72
CA GLN A 87 1.29 7.29 21.72
C GLN A 87 1.66 5.95 22.38
N GLU A 88 0.82 5.49 23.31
CA GLU A 88 1.02 4.19 23.97
C GLU A 88 0.83 3.04 22.96
N SER A 89 1.63 1.98 23.14
CA SER A 89 1.54 0.75 22.34
C SER A 89 0.15 0.06 22.52
N PRO A 90 -0.41 -0.55 21.47
CA PRO A 90 0.18 -0.80 20.14
C PRO A 90 0.08 0.41 19.21
N THR A 91 1.18 0.75 18.58
CA THR A 91 1.29 1.85 17.59
C THR A 91 1.44 1.30 16.18
N LEU A 92 1.30 2.18 15.17
CA LEU A 92 1.62 1.84 13.78
C LEU A 92 3.06 1.35 13.62
N LEU A 93 3.99 1.92 14.39
CA LEU A 93 5.40 1.53 14.36
C LEU A 93 5.61 0.10 14.88
N ASP A 94 4.92 -0.28 15.95
CA ASP A 94 4.98 -1.64 16.50
C ASP A 94 4.53 -2.69 15.47
N LEU A 95 3.51 -2.37 14.68
CA LEU A 95 3.02 -3.25 13.61
C LEU A 95 4.06 -3.42 12.50
N ILE A 96 4.71 -2.33 12.08
CA ILE A 96 5.75 -2.37 11.03
C ILE A 96 6.94 -3.19 11.52
N LEU A 97 7.44 -2.92 12.73
CA LEU A 97 8.56 -3.63 13.33
C LEU A 97 8.24 -5.10 13.64
N GLY A 98 6.97 -5.44 13.82
CA GLY A 98 6.50 -6.82 14.00
C GLY A 98 6.57 -7.68 12.73
N HIS A 99 6.99 -7.13 11.58
CA HIS A 99 7.14 -7.81 10.28
C HIS A 99 5.87 -8.55 9.78
N LYS A 100 4.69 -8.08 10.18
CA LYS A 100 3.40 -8.66 9.74
C LYS A 100 2.69 -7.82 8.69
N ILE A 101 3.16 -6.60 8.46
CA ILE A 101 2.57 -5.67 7.50
C ILE A 101 3.22 -5.87 6.13
N ASP A 102 2.39 -6.03 5.11
CA ASP A 102 2.83 -6.19 3.72
C ASP A 102 2.84 -4.86 2.96
N LEU A 103 2.00 -3.90 3.35
CA LEU A 103 1.77 -2.66 2.63
C LEU A 103 1.42 -1.51 3.57
N VAL A 104 1.97 -0.35 3.30
CA VAL A 104 1.57 0.93 3.91
C VAL A 104 1.03 1.84 2.82
N ILE A 105 -0.17 2.37 2.99
CA ILE A 105 -0.72 3.47 2.20
C ILE A 105 -0.76 4.69 3.12
N ASP A 106 0.11 5.66 2.84
CA ASP A 106 0.23 6.89 3.62
C ASP A 106 0.00 8.09 2.70
N ILE A 107 -1.22 8.62 2.70
CA ILE A 107 -1.61 9.78 1.88
C ILE A 107 -1.54 11.04 2.77
N PRO A 108 -0.47 11.82 2.65
CA PRO A 108 -0.31 13.03 3.44
C PRO A 108 -1.19 14.18 2.93
N ALA A 109 -1.52 15.12 3.81
CA ALA A 109 -2.13 16.37 3.39
C ALA A 109 -1.18 17.17 2.47
N ASN A 110 -1.74 17.81 1.45
CA ASN A 110 -1.00 18.73 0.61
C ASN A 110 -0.68 20.01 1.41
N GLY A 111 0.60 20.26 1.71
CA GLY A 111 1.03 21.46 2.43
C GLY A 111 2.30 21.28 3.25
N ILE A 112 2.67 22.32 4.00
CA ILE A 112 3.93 22.44 4.75
C ILE A 112 4.00 21.51 5.96
N GLU A 113 2.88 21.06 6.50
CA GLU A 113 2.81 20.11 7.61
C GLU A 113 2.87 18.66 7.10
N ARG A 114 4.07 18.25 6.68
CA ARG A 114 4.37 16.82 6.64
C ARG A 114 4.34 16.33 8.08
N SER A 115 3.33 15.55 8.43
CA SER A 115 3.23 15.02 9.79
C SER A 115 4.53 14.24 10.10
N HIS A 116 5.11 14.53 11.27
CA HIS A 116 6.29 13.84 11.77
C HIS A 116 6.07 12.31 11.78
N ASP A 117 4.87 11.88 12.17
CA ASP A 117 4.43 10.48 12.14
C ASP A 117 4.54 9.84 10.76
N GLY A 118 4.07 10.50 9.71
CA GLY A 118 4.14 9.98 8.34
C GLY A 118 5.59 9.78 7.86
N PHE A 119 6.50 10.68 8.25
CA PHE A 119 7.93 10.51 7.95
C PHE A 119 8.53 9.29 8.65
N ILE A 120 8.24 9.11 9.95
CA ILE A 120 8.72 7.98 10.73
C ILE A 120 8.16 6.66 10.18
N ILE A 121 6.87 6.60 9.90
CA ILE A 121 6.20 5.42 9.32
C ILE A 121 6.86 5.02 8.00
N ARG A 122 7.02 5.95 7.07
CA ARG A 122 7.65 5.66 5.76
C ARG A 122 9.09 5.21 5.89
N ARG A 123 9.88 5.85 6.76
CA ARG A 123 11.28 5.48 6.99
C ARG A 123 11.39 4.05 7.51
N HIS A 124 10.67 3.72 8.57
CA HIS A 124 10.73 2.37 9.15
C HIS A 124 10.14 1.30 8.24
N ALA A 125 9.09 1.62 7.48
CA ALA A 125 8.56 0.71 6.47
C ALA A 125 9.62 0.36 5.42
N ILE A 126 10.36 1.35 4.91
CA ILE A 126 11.44 1.13 3.94
C ILE A 126 12.59 0.32 4.57
N GLU A 127 12.99 0.65 5.80
CA GLU A 127 14.06 -0.06 6.53
C GLU A 127 13.71 -1.53 6.80
N THR A 128 12.43 -1.85 6.98
CA THR A 128 11.92 -3.21 7.19
C THR A 128 11.50 -3.94 5.92
N GLY A 129 11.65 -3.30 4.76
CA GLY A 129 11.28 -3.87 3.45
C GLY A 129 9.77 -3.91 3.21
N VAL A 130 8.99 -3.11 3.93
CA VAL A 130 7.56 -2.95 3.70
C VAL A 130 7.33 -1.92 2.61
N ASN A 131 6.46 -2.23 1.64
CA ASN A 131 6.13 -1.33 0.55
C ASN A 131 5.29 -0.14 1.05
N VAL A 132 5.63 1.06 0.58
CA VAL A 132 4.91 2.29 0.92
C VAL A 132 4.37 2.94 -0.34
N LEU A 133 3.07 3.22 -0.37
CA LEU A 133 2.42 3.98 -1.42
C LEU A 133 1.91 5.31 -0.84
N THR A 134 2.15 6.38 -1.57
CA THR A 134 1.80 7.76 -1.16
C THR A 134 0.80 8.44 -2.10
N SER A 135 0.20 7.66 -3.00
CA SER A 135 -0.79 8.10 -3.98
C SER A 135 -1.91 7.09 -4.10
N ILE A 136 -3.14 7.56 -4.17
CA ILE A 136 -4.34 6.73 -4.39
C ILE A 136 -4.28 6.08 -5.77
N ASP A 137 -3.81 6.79 -6.79
CA ASP A 137 -3.65 6.26 -8.15
C ASP A 137 -2.72 5.04 -8.18
N THR A 138 -1.57 5.13 -7.49
CA THR A 138 -0.63 4.02 -7.39
C THR A 138 -1.25 2.84 -6.63
N ALA A 139 -2.01 3.11 -5.58
CA ALA A 139 -2.73 2.07 -4.84
C ALA A 139 -3.80 1.38 -5.70
N ASN A 140 -4.54 2.14 -6.53
CA ASN A 140 -5.49 1.60 -7.50
C ASN A 140 -4.80 0.73 -8.55
N ALA A 141 -3.66 1.16 -9.07
CA ALA A 141 -2.88 0.41 -10.05
C ALA A 141 -2.38 -0.93 -9.46
N LEU A 142 -1.87 -0.90 -8.22
CA LEU A 142 -1.47 -2.11 -7.51
C LEU A 142 -2.65 -3.06 -7.29
N LEU A 143 -3.80 -2.54 -6.84
CA LEU A 143 -5.03 -3.33 -6.65
C LEU A 143 -5.46 -4.04 -7.93
N THR A 144 -5.54 -3.30 -9.04
CA THR A 144 -5.91 -3.87 -10.34
C THR A 144 -4.97 -5.01 -10.74
N SER A 145 -3.67 -4.83 -10.46
CA SER A 145 -2.67 -5.87 -10.69
C SER A 145 -2.85 -7.09 -9.79
N LEU A 146 -3.16 -6.90 -8.51
CA LEU A 146 -3.39 -7.98 -7.56
C LEU A 146 -4.67 -8.79 -7.85
N GLU A 147 -5.73 -8.11 -8.25
CA GLU A 147 -6.99 -8.73 -8.67
C GLU A 147 -6.79 -9.61 -9.91
N SER A 148 -6.05 -9.10 -10.90
CA SER A 148 -5.73 -9.84 -12.13
C SER A 148 -4.77 -11.00 -11.89
N ALA A 149 -3.81 -10.87 -10.97
CA ALA A 149 -2.84 -11.91 -10.66
C ALA A 149 -3.46 -13.13 -9.96
N GLY A 150 -4.59 -12.95 -9.25
CA GLY A 150 -5.36 -14.05 -8.67
C GLY A 150 -5.94 -15.00 -9.71
N GLU A 151 -6.08 -14.55 -10.95
CA GLU A 151 -6.69 -15.28 -12.06
C GLU A 151 -5.66 -15.85 -13.07
N GLN A 152 -4.41 -15.38 -13.04
CA GLN A 152 -3.42 -15.75 -14.08
C GLN A 152 -2.03 -16.06 -13.51
N HIS A 153 -1.47 -17.19 -13.94
CA HIS A 153 -0.04 -17.47 -13.79
C HIS A 153 0.75 -16.53 -14.73
N THR A 154 1.79 -15.85 -14.21
CA THR A 154 2.70 -15.04 -15.03
C THR A 154 3.37 -15.88 -16.09
N THR A 155 3.08 -15.63 -17.38
CA THR A 155 3.72 -16.32 -18.50
C THR A 155 5.02 -15.63 -18.89
N PRO A 156 6.16 -16.33 -19.01
CA PRO A 156 7.35 -15.79 -19.61
C PRO A 156 7.09 -15.38 -21.07
N ILE A 157 7.56 -14.21 -21.47
CA ILE A 157 7.51 -13.76 -22.87
C ILE A 157 8.93 -13.70 -23.41
N ASP A 158 9.13 -14.30 -24.57
CA ASP A 158 10.39 -14.16 -25.30
C ASP A 158 10.45 -12.77 -25.95
N ILE A 159 11.40 -11.93 -25.50
CA ILE A 159 11.60 -10.58 -25.98
C ILE A 159 11.95 -10.54 -27.46
N ALA A 160 12.52 -11.62 -28.01
CA ALA A 160 12.88 -11.71 -29.42
C ALA A 160 11.65 -11.85 -30.36
N THR A 161 10.47 -12.05 -29.79
CA THR A 161 9.22 -12.25 -30.57
C THR A 161 8.25 -11.07 -30.50
N ILE A 162 8.66 -9.93 -29.93
CA ILE A 162 7.85 -8.70 -29.78
C ILE A 162 8.16 -7.70 -30.89
#